data_24e6638b0449e19652de34332a0fd2fe
#
_entry.id   24e6638b0449e19652de34332a0fd2fe
#
_cell.length_a   1.000
_cell.length_b   1.000
_cell.length_c   1.000
_cell.angle_alpha   90.00
_cell.angle_beta   90.00
_cell.angle_gamma   90.00
#
_symmetry.space_group_name_H-M   'P 1'
#
loop_
_entity.id
_entity.type
_entity.pdbx_description
1 polymer ?
#
loop_
_entity_poly.entity_id
_entity_poly.type
_entity_poly.pdbx_seq_one_letter_code
_entity_poly.pdbx_strand_id
1 'polypeptide(L)'
;MTWDDLEPSEPDNGDYGDDVAASFRPVPGGAAAYFEQAQAGVIRSLVSQIAELVSADSTAAEVAETGEGGDTLEAELGLSTHVELPDDPVLARLLPDGYADDPEASTEFRRYTEETLRTAKVASAQTVLASLPSGGGEVRLSEMECQQWLRALNDVRLALSVRLGITDENEDLSEHLAADDPRSAYVWVYQWLAYLQDSLIEALT
;
A
#
# COMPACT_ATOMS: atom_id res chain seq x y z
N MET A 1 -17.08 -6.05 56.13
CA MET A 1 -16.91 -6.28 54.72
C MET A 1 -15.67 -5.47 54.34
N THR A 2 -14.54 -6.14 54.42
CA THR A 2 -13.20 -5.57 54.27
C THR A 2 -12.73 -5.88 52.83
N TRP A 3 -11.87 -4.99 52.30
CA TRP A 3 -11.39 -4.99 50.92
C TRP A 3 -10.53 -6.22 50.54
N ASP A 4 -10.30 -7.16 51.45
CA ASP A 4 -9.46 -8.36 51.29
C ASP A 4 -10.22 -9.59 50.70
N ASP A 5 -11.53 -9.47 50.42
CA ASP A 5 -12.33 -10.60 49.91
C ASP A 5 -12.54 -10.59 48.38
N LEU A 6 -11.86 -9.73 47.63
CA LEU A 6 -11.83 -9.72 46.17
C LEU A 6 -10.48 -10.22 45.65
N GLU A 7 -10.29 -11.52 45.62
CA GLU A 7 -9.23 -12.09 44.81
C GLU A 7 -9.55 -11.78 43.33
N PRO A 8 -8.60 -11.05 42.62
CA PRO A 8 -8.74 -10.89 41.19
C PRO A 8 -8.61 -12.30 40.57
N SER A 9 -9.67 -12.75 39.89
CA SER A 9 -9.59 -13.89 38.98
C SER A 9 -8.39 -13.68 38.07
N GLU A 10 -7.42 -14.60 38.09
CA GLU A 10 -6.31 -14.60 37.14
C GLU A 10 -6.91 -14.54 35.73
N PRO A 11 -6.44 -13.63 34.87
CA PRO A 11 -6.82 -13.67 33.48
C PRO A 11 -6.30 -15.01 32.93
N ASP A 12 -7.17 -15.72 32.25
CA ASP A 12 -6.85 -16.92 31.48
C ASP A 12 -5.65 -16.57 30.58
N ASN A 13 -4.49 -17.06 30.98
CA ASN A 13 -3.26 -16.99 30.19
C ASN A 13 -3.37 -17.98 29.02
N GLY A 14 -4.31 -17.71 28.11
CA GLY A 14 -4.23 -18.20 26.75
C GLY A 14 -2.91 -17.68 26.19
N ASP A 15 -2.05 -18.61 25.88
CA ASP A 15 -0.72 -18.49 25.28
C ASP A 15 -0.68 -17.44 24.14
N TYR A 16 -0.57 -16.16 24.50
CA TYR A 16 -0.19 -15.07 23.61
C TYR A 16 1.33 -14.93 23.70
N GLY A 17 2.00 -15.95 23.14
CA GLY A 17 3.43 -15.91 22.98
C GLY A 17 3.81 -14.72 22.11
N ASP A 18 4.84 -14.03 22.57
CA ASP A 18 5.75 -13.09 21.89
C ASP A 18 5.10 -12.09 20.92
N ASP A 19 5.53 -10.84 20.97
CA ASP A 19 5.30 -9.74 20.00
C ASP A 19 5.54 -10.18 18.54
N VAL A 20 4.73 -11.13 18.05
CA VAL A 20 4.83 -11.62 16.69
C VAL A 20 4.16 -10.58 15.79
N ALA A 21 4.95 -9.91 14.98
CA ALA A 21 4.46 -9.04 13.92
C ALA A 21 3.36 -9.79 13.14
N ALA A 22 2.24 -9.10 12.85
CA ALA A 22 1.14 -9.71 12.10
C ALA A 22 1.67 -10.41 10.85
N SER A 23 1.24 -11.65 10.61
CA SER A 23 1.64 -12.45 9.46
C SER A 23 0.44 -13.18 8.89
N PHE A 24 0.48 -13.45 7.59
CA PHE A 24 -0.52 -14.25 6.91
C PHE A 24 -0.21 -15.73 7.07
N ARG A 25 -1.26 -16.53 7.20
CA ARG A 25 -1.22 -18.00 7.22
C ARG A 25 -2.17 -18.57 6.17
N PRO A 26 -1.87 -19.72 5.59
CA PRO A 26 -2.75 -20.34 4.61
C PRO A 26 -4.08 -20.78 5.25
N VAL A 27 -5.16 -20.57 4.50
CA VAL A 27 -6.51 -21.12 4.82
C VAL A 27 -7.13 -21.65 3.53
N PRO A 28 -8.14 -22.52 3.60
CA PRO A 28 -8.82 -23.00 2.41
C PRO A 28 -9.33 -21.85 1.54
N GLY A 29 -8.81 -21.73 0.30
CA GLY A 29 -9.21 -20.73 -0.69
C GLY A 29 -8.54 -19.37 -0.53
N GLY A 30 -7.44 -19.25 0.22
CA GLY A 30 -6.68 -18.02 0.35
C GLY A 30 -5.82 -17.91 1.60
N ALA A 31 -5.79 -16.76 2.24
CA ALA A 31 -4.98 -16.50 3.43
C ALA A 31 -5.76 -15.78 4.54
N ALA A 32 -5.27 -15.91 5.78
CA ALA A 32 -5.81 -15.18 6.92
C ALA A 32 -4.67 -14.59 7.76
N ALA A 33 -4.92 -13.43 8.37
CA ALA A 33 -4.04 -12.80 9.35
C ALA A 33 -4.84 -12.14 10.46
N TYR A 34 -4.20 -11.88 11.59
CA TYR A 34 -4.77 -11.08 12.66
C TYR A 34 -3.95 -9.79 12.80
N PHE A 35 -4.63 -8.66 12.81
CA PHE A 35 -4.02 -7.35 12.98
C PHE A 35 -4.50 -6.71 14.28
N GLU A 36 -3.58 -6.16 15.05
CA GLU A 36 -3.94 -5.27 16.14
C GLU A 36 -4.49 -3.94 15.60
N GLN A 37 -5.22 -3.22 16.44
CA GLN A 37 -5.82 -1.94 16.06
C GLN A 37 -4.77 -0.93 15.52
N ALA A 38 -3.60 -0.86 16.17
CA ALA A 38 -2.53 0.02 15.74
C ALA A 38 -1.99 -0.36 14.36
N GLN A 39 -1.74 -1.66 14.13
CA GLN A 39 -1.27 -2.20 12.85
C GLN A 39 -2.29 -1.95 11.73
N ALA A 40 -3.56 -2.24 11.98
CA ALA A 40 -4.64 -1.96 11.03
C ALA A 40 -4.75 -0.45 10.73
N GLY A 41 -4.57 0.41 11.73
CA GLY A 41 -4.54 1.86 11.59
C GLY A 41 -3.42 2.34 10.67
N VAL A 42 -2.21 1.82 10.83
CA VAL A 42 -1.04 2.16 9.99
C VAL A 42 -1.28 1.75 8.53
N ILE A 43 -1.67 0.48 8.28
CA ILE A 43 -1.95 0.02 6.91
C ILE A 43 -3.04 0.87 6.28
N ARG A 44 -4.16 1.09 6.98
CA ARG A 44 -5.29 1.87 6.48
C ARG A 44 -4.86 3.29 6.10
N SER A 45 -4.10 3.96 6.96
CA SER A 45 -3.62 5.33 6.71
C SER A 45 -2.72 5.39 5.47
N LEU A 46 -1.74 4.49 5.36
CA LEU A 46 -0.80 4.49 4.24
C LEU A 46 -1.49 4.14 2.91
N VAL A 47 -2.34 3.11 2.92
CA VAL A 47 -3.08 2.71 1.71
C VAL A 47 -4.05 3.79 1.25
N SER A 48 -4.73 4.49 2.17
CA SER A 48 -5.59 5.63 1.83
C SER A 48 -4.79 6.77 1.19
N GLN A 49 -3.63 7.12 1.74
CA GLN A 49 -2.76 8.16 1.17
C GLN A 49 -2.30 7.84 -0.25
N ILE A 50 -1.97 6.56 -0.53
CA ILE A 50 -1.61 6.13 -1.89
C ILE A 50 -2.82 6.22 -2.83
N ALA A 51 -3.99 5.77 -2.41
CA ALA A 51 -5.20 5.87 -3.22
C ALA A 51 -5.55 7.32 -3.56
N GLU A 52 -5.47 8.23 -2.58
CA GLU A 52 -5.70 9.66 -2.76
C GLU A 52 -4.66 10.27 -3.72
N LEU A 53 -3.37 9.97 -3.54
CA LEU A 53 -2.29 10.47 -4.39
C LEU A 53 -2.49 10.06 -5.86
N VAL A 54 -2.81 8.80 -6.10
CA VAL A 54 -3.01 8.27 -7.45
C VAL A 54 -4.29 8.83 -8.10
N SER A 55 -5.34 9.14 -7.31
CA SER A 55 -6.60 9.68 -7.79
C SER A 55 -6.56 11.20 -8.03
N ALA A 56 -5.84 11.96 -7.19
CA ALA A 56 -5.83 13.42 -7.21
C ALA A 56 -5.30 13.99 -8.53
N ASP A 57 -4.31 13.35 -9.11
CA ASP A 57 -3.70 13.79 -10.36
C ASP A 57 -4.62 13.54 -11.58
N SER A 58 -5.47 12.50 -11.56
CA SER A 58 -6.52 12.28 -12.56
C SER A 58 -7.56 13.42 -12.55
N THR A 59 -8.01 13.84 -11.36
CA THR A 59 -9.00 14.91 -11.23
C THR A 59 -8.44 16.29 -11.60
N ALA A 60 -7.16 16.54 -11.41
CA ALA A 60 -6.52 17.79 -11.82
C ALA A 60 -6.50 17.96 -13.34
N ALA A 61 -6.32 16.86 -14.08
CA ALA A 61 -6.40 16.85 -15.53
C ALA A 61 -7.82 17.07 -16.05
N GLU A 62 -8.82 16.37 -15.47
CA GLU A 62 -10.25 16.58 -15.84
C GLU A 62 -10.70 18.03 -15.65
N VAL A 63 -10.22 18.71 -14.58
CA VAL A 63 -10.54 20.12 -14.32
C VAL A 63 -9.83 21.06 -15.32
N ALA A 64 -8.64 20.71 -15.81
CA ALA A 64 -7.95 21.50 -16.82
C ALA A 64 -8.60 21.39 -18.21
N GLU A 65 -9.30 20.31 -18.50
CA GLU A 65 -9.98 20.07 -19.78
C GLU A 65 -11.38 20.68 -19.92
N THR A 66 -12.02 21.12 -18.82
CA THR A 66 -13.31 21.83 -18.88
C THR A 66 -13.21 23.24 -19.47
N GLY A 67 -12.02 23.67 -19.92
CA GLY A 67 -11.79 24.83 -20.77
C GLY A 67 -11.96 24.50 -22.24
N GLU A 68 -13.17 24.66 -22.79
CA GLU A 68 -13.57 24.74 -24.20
C GLU A 68 -12.62 24.06 -25.23
N GLY A 69 -12.95 22.83 -25.65
CA GLY A 69 -12.51 22.28 -26.93
C GLY A 69 -11.72 20.96 -26.90
N GLY A 70 -11.66 20.24 -25.78
CA GLY A 70 -11.06 18.90 -25.72
C GLY A 70 -11.91 17.87 -26.46
N ASP A 71 -11.26 17.13 -27.34
CA ASP A 71 -11.89 16.17 -28.24
C ASP A 71 -12.60 15.07 -27.44
N THR A 72 -13.92 15.08 -27.41
CA THR A 72 -14.77 14.09 -26.70
C THR A 72 -14.47 12.65 -27.10
N LEU A 73 -13.85 12.43 -28.25
CA LEU A 73 -13.48 11.11 -28.75
C LEU A 73 -12.29 10.50 -27.99
N GLU A 74 -11.30 11.28 -27.57
CA GLU A 74 -10.16 10.79 -26.80
C GLU A 74 -10.60 10.32 -25.41
N ALA A 75 -11.49 11.06 -24.75
CA ALA A 75 -12.09 10.68 -23.48
C ALA A 75 -12.96 9.41 -23.60
N GLU A 76 -13.74 9.28 -24.69
CA GLU A 76 -14.54 8.07 -24.95
C GLU A 76 -13.67 6.83 -25.23
N LEU A 77 -12.45 7.02 -25.74
CA LEU A 77 -11.48 5.95 -25.99
C LEU A 77 -10.61 5.63 -24.77
N GLY A 78 -10.79 6.35 -23.64
CA GLY A 78 -10.01 6.15 -22.42
C GLY A 78 -8.53 6.50 -22.60
N LEU A 79 -8.22 7.44 -23.49
CA LEU A 79 -6.86 7.93 -23.70
C LEU A 79 -6.52 8.96 -22.63
N SER A 80 -5.45 8.73 -21.88
CA SER A 80 -4.96 9.67 -20.88
C SER A 80 -4.37 10.92 -21.57
N THR A 81 -4.69 12.09 -21.05
CA THR A 81 -4.03 13.35 -21.42
C THR A 81 -2.67 13.52 -20.75
N HIS A 82 -2.38 12.70 -19.72
CA HIS A 82 -1.09 12.66 -19.07
C HIS A 82 -0.04 12.03 -19.97
N VAL A 83 0.75 12.87 -20.61
CA VAL A 83 1.83 12.46 -21.53
C VAL A 83 3.22 12.60 -20.91
N GLU A 84 3.35 13.35 -19.81
CA GLU A 84 4.61 13.59 -19.12
C GLU A 84 4.71 12.78 -17.83
N LEU A 85 5.94 12.47 -17.43
CA LEU A 85 6.19 11.83 -16.13
C LEU A 85 5.72 12.77 -15.00
N PRO A 86 5.00 12.27 -13.97
CA PRO A 86 4.59 13.10 -12.84
C PRO A 86 5.78 13.79 -12.16
N ASP A 87 5.61 15.05 -11.76
CA ASP A 87 6.61 15.82 -11.02
C ASP A 87 6.84 15.27 -9.60
N ASP A 88 5.82 14.66 -8.99
CA ASP A 88 5.95 14.01 -7.69
C ASP A 88 6.76 12.71 -7.84
N PRO A 89 7.92 12.59 -7.16
CA PRO A 89 8.79 11.43 -7.30
C PRO A 89 8.15 10.12 -6.82
N VAL A 90 7.19 10.17 -5.88
CA VAL A 90 6.43 8.99 -5.45
C VAL A 90 5.49 8.56 -6.56
N LEU A 91 4.78 9.51 -7.17
CA LEU A 91 3.87 9.23 -8.26
C LEU A 91 4.62 8.72 -9.50
N ALA A 92 5.76 9.30 -9.83
CA ALA A 92 6.65 8.82 -10.89
C ALA A 92 7.13 7.37 -10.64
N ARG A 93 7.38 7.00 -9.38
CA ARG A 93 7.74 5.62 -9.01
C ARG A 93 6.57 4.64 -9.12
N LEU A 94 5.36 5.10 -8.82
CA LEU A 94 4.12 4.30 -8.92
C LEU A 94 3.63 4.15 -10.35
N LEU A 95 3.92 5.13 -11.22
CA LEU A 95 3.52 5.20 -12.63
C LEU A 95 4.78 5.37 -13.52
N PRO A 96 5.67 4.38 -13.54
CA PRO A 96 6.94 4.49 -14.25
C PRO A 96 6.77 4.54 -15.76
N ASP A 97 7.79 5.04 -16.45
CA ASP A 97 7.88 4.95 -17.89
C ASP A 97 7.98 3.50 -18.36
N GLY A 98 7.32 3.20 -19.46
CA GLY A 98 7.35 1.86 -20.06
C GLY A 98 8.67 1.56 -20.79
N TYR A 99 9.35 2.60 -21.27
CA TYR A 99 10.61 2.50 -22.04
C TYR A 99 11.62 3.49 -21.49
N ALA A 100 12.63 3.00 -20.76
CA ALA A 100 13.64 3.84 -20.09
C ALA A 100 14.50 4.65 -21.07
N ASP A 101 14.78 4.10 -22.26
CA ASP A 101 15.71 4.66 -23.23
C ASP A 101 15.00 5.36 -24.43
N ASP A 102 13.66 5.39 -24.43
CA ASP A 102 12.86 5.99 -25.52
C ASP A 102 11.71 6.85 -24.94
N PRO A 103 11.94 8.15 -24.74
CA PRO A 103 10.92 9.04 -24.17
C PRO A 103 9.66 9.20 -25.05
N GLU A 104 9.80 9.13 -26.39
CA GLU A 104 8.67 9.25 -27.30
C GLU A 104 7.77 8.02 -27.23
N ALA A 105 8.35 6.82 -27.25
CA ALA A 105 7.62 5.57 -27.05
C ALA A 105 7.00 5.47 -25.64
N SER A 106 7.68 5.98 -24.61
CA SER A 106 7.14 6.05 -23.23
C SER A 106 5.92 6.96 -23.16
N THR A 107 5.98 8.13 -23.80
CA THR A 107 4.86 9.08 -23.84
C THR A 107 3.64 8.46 -24.52
N GLU A 108 3.82 7.81 -25.69
CA GLU A 108 2.74 7.14 -26.38
C GLU A 108 2.17 5.97 -25.56
N PHE A 109 3.02 5.13 -24.97
CA PHE A 109 2.60 4.02 -24.11
C PHE A 109 1.79 4.50 -22.91
N ARG A 110 2.21 5.59 -22.26
CA ARG A 110 1.55 6.21 -21.11
C ARG A 110 0.12 6.63 -21.44
N ARG A 111 -0.12 7.25 -22.60
CA ARG A 111 -1.46 7.65 -23.04
C ARG A 111 -2.48 6.51 -23.03
N TYR A 112 -2.05 5.29 -23.33
CA TYR A 112 -2.93 4.12 -23.40
C TYR A 112 -3.03 3.33 -22.12
N THR A 113 -2.09 3.48 -21.18
CA THR A 113 -1.95 2.55 -20.04
C THR A 113 -2.14 3.21 -18.69
N GLU A 114 -1.87 4.51 -18.56
CA GLU A 114 -1.84 5.17 -17.26
C GLU A 114 -3.19 5.15 -16.55
N GLU A 115 -4.29 5.45 -17.23
CA GLU A 115 -5.62 5.43 -16.64
C GLU A 115 -6.00 4.02 -16.11
N THR A 116 -5.69 3.00 -16.90
CA THR A 116 -5.91 1.61 -16.48
C THR A 116 -5.06 1.25 -15.26
N LEU A 117 -3.81 1.71 -15.22
CA LEU A 117 -2.90 1.47 -14.10
C LEU A 117 -3.36 2.18 -12.84
N ARG A 118 -3.79 3.45 -12.94
CA ARG A 118 -4.36 4.22 -11.83
C ARG A 118 -5.60 3.54 -11.26
N THR A 119 -6.54 3.17 -12.12
CA THR A 119 -7.75 2.44 -11.74
C THR A 119 -7.43 1.14 -11.01
N ALA A 120 -6.47 0.35 -11.52
CA ALA A 120 -6.05 -0.90 -10.89
C ALA A 120 -5.43 -0.69 -9.50
N LYS A 121 -4.61 0.37 -9.32
CA LYS A 121 -4.02 0.72 -8.03
C LYS A 121 -5.06 1.14 -7.01
N VAL A 122 -5.99 1.99 -7.41
CA VAL A 122 -7.12 2.42 -6.56
C VAL A 122 -7.99 1.22 -6.17
N ALA A 123 -8.32 0.32 -7.10
CA ALA A 123 -9.08 -0.89 -6.81
C ALA A 123 -8.36 -1.81 -5.80
N SER A 124 -7.04 -1.97 -5.93
CA SER A 124 -6.24 -2.74 -4.97
C SER A 124 -6.27 -2.12 -3.57
N ALA A 125 -6.11 -0.81 -3.49
CA ALA A 125 -6.21 -0.06 -2.23
C ALA A 125 -7.60 -0.21 -1.59
N GLN A 126 -8.67 -0.08 -2.38
CA GLN A 126 -10.04 -0.24 -1.91
C GLN A 126 -10.31 -1.65 -1.36
N THR A 127 -9.75 -2.69 -1.98
CA THR A 127 -9.85 -4.06 -1.47
C THR A 127 -9.23 -4.20 -0.08
N VAL A 128 -8.05 -3.62 0.15
CA VAL A 128 -7.41 -3.60 1.48
C VAL A 128 -8.29 -2.87 2.49
N LEU A 129 -8.75 -1.65 2.14
CA LEU A 129 -9.58 -0.83 3.02
C LEU A 129 -10.93 -1.47 3.37
N ALA A 130 -11.52 -2.25 2.47
CA ALA A 130 -12.77 -2.95 2.67
C ALA A 130 -12.60 -4.20 3.54
N SER A 131 -11.52 -4.96 3.36
CA SER A 131 -11.28 -6.22 4.06
C SER A 131 -10.63 -6.05 5.43
N LEU A 132 -9.94 -4.93 5.69
CA LEU A 132 -9.23 -4.66 6.94
C LEU A 132 -10.17 -4.01 7.98
N PRO A 133 -10.48 -4.67 9.12
CA PRO A 133 -11.31 -4.08 10.15
C PRO A 133 -10.70 -2.83 10.76
N SER A 134 -11.50 -1.77 10.95
CA SER A 134 -11.00 -0.48 11.47
C SER A 134 -10.50 -0.55 12.91
N GLY A 135 -10.99 -1.51 13.69
CA GLY A 135 -10.57 -1.75 15.08
C GLY A 135 -9.51 -2.84 15.24
N GLY A 136 -8.94 -3.33 14.15
CA GLY A 136 -8.14 -4.56 14.16
C GLY A 136 -9.03 -5.81 14.17
N GLY A 137 -8.40 -6.99 14.12
CA GLY A 137 -9.10 -8.27 14.11
C GLY A 137 -8.62 -9.22 13.02
N GLU A 138 -9.34 -10.31 12.85
CA GLU A 138 -9.03 -11.30 11.81
C GLU A 138 -9.45 -10.80 10.42
N VAL A 139 -8.52 -10.91 9.48
CA VAL A 139 -8.72 -10.69 8.05
C VAL A 139 -8.67 -12.05 7.36
N ARG A 140 -9.66 -12.33 6.52
CA ARG A 140 -9.68 -13.52 5.65
C ARG A 140 -9.80 -13.06 4.21
N LEU A 141 -8.86 -13.50 3.40
CA LEU A 141 -8.75 -13.11 2.00
C LEU A 141 -8.91 -14.33 1.10
N SER A 142 -9.71 -14.21 0.06
CA SER A 142 -9.68 -15.10 -1.09
C SER A 142 -8.36 -14.94 -1.87
N GLU A 143 -8.03 -15.87 -2.74
CA GLU A 143 -6.83 -15.79 -3.61
C GLU A 143 -6.80 -14.49 -4.42
N MET A 144 -7.95 -14.03 -4.92
CA MET A 144 -8.06 -12.77 -5.67
C MET A 144 -7.74 -11.56 -4.77
N GLU A 145 -8.29 -11.51 -3.56
CA GLU A 145 -8.01 -10.42 -2.60
C GLU A 145 -6.56 -10.46 -2.15
N CYS A 146 -5.93 -11.62 -1.99
CA CYS A 146 -4.51 -11.73 -1.71
C CYS A 146 -3.66 -11.05 -2.79
N GLN A 147 -4.00 -11.23 -4.08
CA GLN A 147 -3.31 -10.54 -5.17
C GLN A 147 -3.48 -9.01 -5.10
N GLN A 148 -4.65 -8.53 -4.71
CA GLN A 148 -4.89 -7.09 -4.53
C GLN A 148 -4.09 -6.54 -3.33
N TRP A 149 -4.06 -7.29 -2.23
CA TRP A 149 -3.26 -6.93 -1.06
C TRP A 149 -1.76 -6.85 -1.39
N LEU A 150 -1.21 -7.84 -2.09
CA LEU A 150 0.19 -7.81 -2.52
C LEU A 150 0.52 -6.56 -3.34
N ARG A 151 -0.37 -6.18 -4.27
CA ARG A 151 -0.19 -4.97 -5.10
C ARG A 151 -0.24 -3.70 -4.24
N ALA A 152 -1.25 -3.57 -3.37
CA ALA A 152 -1.40 -2.39 -2.54
C ALA A 152 -0.25 -2.23 -1.53
N LEU A 153 0.20 -3.32 -0.89
CA LEU A 153 1.36 -3.29 0.01
C LEU A 153 2.64 -2.93 -0.74
N ASN A 154 2.81 -3.43 -1.98
CA ASN A 154 3.94 -3.06 -2.81
C ASN A 154 3.93 -1.56 -3.17
N ASP A 155 2.77 -1.01 -3.51
CA ASP A 155 2.64 0.42 -3.82
C ASP A 155 3.00 1.29 -2.60
N VAL A 156 2.57 0.91 -1.40
CA VAL A 156 2.98 1.59 -0.16
C VAL A 156 4.50 1.49 0.05
N ARG A 157 5.10 0.32 -0.15
CA ARG A 157 6.55 0.14 -0.01
C ARG A 157 7.33 0.97 -1.02
N LEU A 158 6.89 1.03 -2.28
CA LEU A 158 7.51 1.89 -3.30
C LEU A 158 7.45 3.37 -2.91
N ALA A 159 6.33 3.84 -2.37
CA ALA A 159 6.20 5.20 -1.89
C ALA A 159 7.11 5.49 -0.70
N LEU A 160 7.18 4.57 0.26
CA LEU A 160 8.08 4.69 1.41
C LEU A 160 9.55 4.67 0.99
N SER A 161 9.95 3.81 0.05
CA SER A 161 11.34 3.75 -0.43
C SER A 161 11.79 5.08 -1.01
N VAL A 162 10.95 5.75 -1.81
CA VAL A 162 11.24 7.08 -2.35
C VAL A 162 11.39 8.11 -1.23
N ARG A 163 10.47 8.15 -0.27
CA ARG A 163 10.49 9.11 0.85
C ARG A 163 11.67 8.90 1.78
N LEU A 164 12.10 7.66 1.97
CA LEU A 164 13.25 7.29 2.80
C LEU A 164 14.59 7.40 2.06
N GLY A 165 14.55 7.57 0.74
CA GLY A 165 15.74 7.56 -0.10
C GLY A 165 16.41 6.18 -0.17
N ILE A 166 15.61 5.10 -0.06
CA ILE A 166 16.11 3.73 -0.16
C ILE A 166 16.47 3.43 -1.60
N THR A 167 17.70 2.97 -1.81
CA THR A 167 18.25 2.53 -3.10
C THR A 167 18.86 1.15 -2.93
N ASP A 168 19.20 0.48 -4.03
CA ASP A 168 19.88 -0.82 -4.00
C ASP A 168 21.22 -0.78 -3.24
N GLU A 169 21.84 0.39 -3.11
CA GLU A 169 23.12 0.58 -2.42
C GLU A 169 22.97 0.73 -0.90
N ASN A 170 21.76 1.11 -0.40
CA ASN A 170 21.50 1.40 1.00
C ASN A 170 20.24 0.69 1.53
N GLU A 171 19.93 -0.50 1.01
CA GLU A 171 18.74 -1.27 1.37
C GLU A 171 18.66 -1.55 2.90
N ASP A 172 19.79 -1.68 3.57
CA ASP A 172 19.91 -1.79 5.03
C ASP A 172 20.01 -0.43 5.75
N LEU A 173 19.09 0.48 5.41
CA LEU A 173 19.06 1.81 6.03
C LEU A 173 18.95 1.75 7.57
N SER A 174 18.35 0.70 8.13
CA SER A 174 18.18 0.49 9.56
C SER A 174 19.50 0.40 10.32
N GLU A 175 20.57 -0.12 9.72
CA GLU A 175 21.88 -0.25 10.34
C GLU A 175 22.60 1.11 10.48
N HIS A 176 22.19 2.11 9.72
CA HIS A 176 22.88 3.39 9.59
C HIS A 176 22.12 4.55 10.26
N LEU A 177 20.90 4.32 10.78
CA LEU A 177 20.12 5.34 11.46
C LEU A 177 20.46 5.41 12.94
N ALA A 178 20.61 6.64 13.46
CA ALA A 178 20.71 6.85 14.89
C ALA A 178 19.38 6.44 15.59
N ALA A 179 19.46 5.96 16.83
CA ALA A 179 18.29 5.46 17.56
C ALA A 179 17.18 6.51 17.77
N ASP A 180 17.53 7.80 17.69
CA ASP A 180 16.64 8.95 17.82
C ASP A 180 16.25 9.58 16.47
N ASP A 181 16.64 8.98 15.33
CA ASP A 181 16.27 9.48 14.01
C ASP A 181 14.76 9.30 13.78
N PRO A 182 14.01 10.38 13.46
CA PRO A 182 12.57 10.30 13.24
C PRO A 182 12.17 9.38 12.07
N ARG A 183 13.11 9.05 11.17
CA ARG A 183 12.87 8.12 10.05
C ARG A 183 12.82 6.66 10.51
N SER A 184 13.36 6.33 11.70
CA SER A 184 13.42 4.94 12.21
C SER A 184 12.05 4.27 12.24
N ALA A 185 10.99 5.01 12.60
CA ALA A 185 9.62 4.48 12.61
C ALA A 185 9.14 4.10 11.20
N TYR A 186 9.48 4.90 10.18
CA TYR A 186 9.09 4.62 8.79
C TYR A 186 9.90 3.46 8.19
N VAL A 187 11.18 3.34 8.56
CA VAL A 187 12.02 2.19 8.17
C VAL A 187 11.47 0.90 8.77
N TRP A 188 11.09 0.94 10.04
CA TRP A 188 10.44 -0.22 10.68
C TRP A 188 9.14 -0.61 9.95
N VAL A 189 8.28 0.35 9.60
CA VAL A 189 7.06 0.09 8.82
C VAL A 189 7.39 -0.50 7.45
N TYR A 190 8.40 0.02 6.76
CA TYR A 190 8.85 -0.50 5.46
C TYR A 190 9.26 -1.97 5.54
N GLN A 191 10.05 -2.34 6.55
CA GLN A 191 10.50 -3.72 6.79
C GLN A 191 9.33 -4.62 7.18
N TRP A 192 8.45 -4.13 8.06
CA TRP A 192 7.25 -4.88 8.45
C TRP A 192 6.33 -5.17 7.26
N LEU A 193 6.13 -4.20 6.37
CA LEU A 193 5.34 -4.42 5.14
C LEU A 193 6.01 -5.44 4.21
N ALA A 194 7.35 -5.49 4.14
CA ALA A 194 8.06 -6.54 3.42
C ALA A 194 7.75 -7.93 4.00
N TYR A 195 7.88 -8.06 5.33
CA TYR A 195 7.55 -9.29 6.02
C TYR A 195 6.08 -9.73 5.80
N LEU A 196 5.14 -8.79 5.83
CA LEU A 196 3.74 -9.08 5.51
C LEU A 196 3.56 -9.60 4.08
N GLN A 197 4.23 -9.02 3.11
CA GLN A 197 4.18 -9.49 1.72
C GLN A 197 4.76 -10.90 1.59
N ASP A 198 5.90 -11.17 2.21
CA ASP A 198 6.55 -12.47 2.17
C ASP A 198 5.64 -13.54 2.80
N SER A 199 5.07 -13.27 3.98
CA SER A 199 4.12 -14.19 4.62
C SER A 199 2.87 -14.44 3.78
N LEU A 200 2.38 -13.43 3.04
CA LEU A 200 1.23 -13.58 2.15
C LEU A 200 1.58 -14.43 0.91
N ILE A 201 2.78 -14.26 0.35
CA ILE A 201 3.28 -15.11 -0.75
C ILE A 201 3.43 -16.55 -0.29
N GLU A 202 4.03 -16.78 0.88
CA GLU A 202 4.19 -18.11 1.47
C GLU A 202 2.83 -18.79 1.72
N ALA A 203 1.81 -18.02 2.12
CA ALA A 203 0.46 -18.56 2.37
C ALA A 203 -0.26 -18.99 1.07
N LEU A 204 0.21 -18.57 -0.11
CA LEU A 204 -0.36 -18.89 -1.43
C LEU A 204 0.39 -20.02 -2.14
N THR A 205 1.52 -20.48 -1.61
CA THR A 205 2.35 -21.55 -2.21
C THR A 205 2.14 -22.88 -1.52
#